data_102977687d1fb1a16993373ebeee4c2c
#
_entry.id   102977687d1fb1a16993373ebeee4c2c
#
_cell.length_a   1.000
_cell.length_b   1.000
_cell.length_c   1.000
_cell.angle_alpha   90.00
_cell.angle_beta   90.00
_cell.angle_gamma   90.00
#
_symmetry.space_group_name_H-M   'P 1'
#
loop_
_entity.id
_entity.type
_entity.pdbx_description
1 polymer ?
#
loop_
_entity_poly.entity_id
_entity_poly.type
_entity_poly.pdbx_seq_one_letter_code
_entity_poly.pdbx_strand_id
1 'polypeptide(L)'
;MAEWVTGNVVQVKHWTESLFNLIVHAPVDPFTAGQFAKLGLEINGEKIQRAYSYVNAPRNDNLEFYLVTVPEGKLSPPLHALAPGDSLMVTKEAAGFFVLNEIPPCENLWMLATGTALGPYLSILEQGEGLERFQQIILVHAVRFAQGLSYLPQMLELQQRYNGKLRVQTVVSREQAPGSLTGRVPALIADGSLEAAVDLRLDAENSHVMLCGNPQMVRDTQQMLKDSRGMRKHFKRKSGHMTSEHYW
;
A
#
# COMPACT_ATOMS: atom_id res chain seq x y z
N MET A 1 24.82 -1.10 10.66
CA MET A 1 23.71 -1.98 11.10
C MET A 1 22.51 -1.07 11.36
N ALA A 2 21.29 -1.51 11.07
CA ALA A 2 20.10 -0.70 11.37
C ALA A 2 19.98 -0.51 12.89
N GLU A 3 19.71 0.72 13.33
CA GLU A 3 19.39 1.04 14.71
C GLU A 3 17.94 0.61 15.01
N TRP A 4 17.69 0.06 16.18
CA TRP A 4 16.41 -0.44 16.62
C TRP A 4 15.94 0.27 17.87
N VAL A 5 14.65 0.55 17.92
CA VAL A 5 13.99 1.11 19.10
C VAL A 5 12.87 0.17 19.58
N THR A 6 12.53 0.28 20.85
CA THR A 6 11.39 -0.45 21.41
C THR A 6 10.11 0.30 21.08
N GLY A 7 9.18 -0.41 20.46
CA GLY A 7 7.81 0.05 20.25
C GLY A 7 6.86 -0.57 21.26
N ASN A 8 5.90 0.19 21.74
CA ASN A 8 4.83 -0.26 22.62
C ASN A 8 3.53 -0.35 21.84
N VAL A 9 2.87 -1.49 21.89
CA VAL A 9 1.57 -1.70 21.25
C VAL A 9 0.53 -0.86 21.97
N VAL A 10 -0.11 0.04 21.24
CA VAL A 10 -1.22 0.89 21.71
C VAL A 10 -2.55 0.19 21.47
N GLN A 11 -2.70 -0.41 20.29
CA GLN A 11 -3.91 -1.09 19.86
C GLN A 11 -3.61 -2.18 18.85
N VAL A 12 -4.36 -3.26 18.90
CA VAL A 12 -4.44 -4.28 17.84
C VAL A 12 -5.89 -4.32 17.37
N LYS A 13 -6.10 -4.09 16.08
CA LYS A 13 -7.44 -4.17 15.48
C LYS A 13 -7.49 -5.36 14.53
N HIS A 14 -8.32 -6.34 14.84
CA HIS A 14 -8.59 -7.49 13.99
C HIS A 14 -9.75 -7.18 13.04
N TRP A 15 -9.49 -7.26 11.72
CA TRP A 15 -10.51 -7.06 10.68
C TRP A 15 -11.16 -8.37 10.27
N THR A 16 -10.35 -9.41 10.15
CA THR A 16 -10.75 -10.81 9.87
C THR A 16 -9.87 -11.71 10.72
N GLU A 17 -10.01 -13.02 10.58
CA GLU A 17 -9.12 -13.99 11.26
C GLU A 17 -7.64 -13.78 10.94
N SER A 18 -7.33 -13.27 9.74
CA SER A 18 -5.94 -13.09 9.29
C SER A 18 -5.52 -11.64 9.09
N LEU A 19 -6.44 -10.71 8.88
CA LEU A 19 -6.14 -9.30 8.64
C LEU A 19 -6.24 -8.49 9.93
N PHE A 20 -5.21 -7.74 10.24
CA PHE A 20 -5.15 -6.93 11.45
C PHE A 20 -4.25 -5.71 11.29
N ASN A 21 -4.43 -4.75 12.17
CA ASN A 21 -3.56 -3.59 12.34
C ASN A 21 -2.84 -3.64 13.66
N LEU A 22 -1.60 -3.20 13.65
CA LEU A 22 -0.85 -2.81 14.85
C LEU A 22 -0.72 -1.30 14.88
N ILE A 23 -1.16 -0.71 15.99
CA ILE A 23 -0.89 0.68 16.34
C ILE A 23 0.19 0.69 17.40
N VAL A 24 1.33 1.32 17.11
CA VAL A 24 2.55 1.25 17.91
C VAL A 24 3.05 2.65 18.22
N HIS A 25 3.40 2.90 19.47
CA HIS A 25 4.16 4.09 19.83
C HIS A 25 5.64 3.74 19.93
N ALA A 26 6.49 4.41 19.15
CA ALA A 26 7.92 4.18 19.13
C ALA A 26 8.69 5.47 18.77
N PRO A 27 9.87 5.72 19.39
CA PRO A 27 10.68 6.91 19.11
C PRO A 27 11.51 6.74 17.82
N VAL A 28 10.82 6.62 16.68
CA VAL A 28 11.43 6.54 15.36
C VAL A 28 11.81 7.92 14.84
N ASP A 29 12.75 7.96 13.91
CA ASP A 29 13.07 9.19 13.18
C ASP A 29 11.92 9.56 12.21
N PRO A 30 11.81 10.83 11.81
CA PRO A 30 10.82 11.25 10.81
C PRO A 30 10.95 10.42 9.53
N PHE A 31 9.80 10.04 8.96
CA PHE A 31 9.76 9.27 7.72
C PHE A 31 8.97 10.00 6.62
N THR A 32 9.15 9.55 5.40
CA THR A 32 8.39 10.03 4.24
C THR A 32 7.23 9.07 3.95
N ALA A 33 6.04 9.60 3.68
CA ALA A 33 4.88 8.79 3.32
C ALA A 33 5.18 7.86 2.13
N GLY A 34 4.87 6.58 2.28
CA GLY A 34 5.21 5.50 1.34
C GLY A 34 6.38 4.64 1.77
N GLN A 35 7.18 5.05 2.75
CA GLN A 35 8.27 4.27 3.33
C GLN A 35 7.77 3.16 4.27
N PHE A 36 8.69 2.30 4.67
CA PHE A 36 8.46 1.18 5.59
C PHE A 36 9.46 1.17 6.75
N ALA A 37 9.08 0.50 7.83
CA ALA A 37 9.98 0.07 8.90
C ALA A 37 10.12 -1.45 8.89
N LYS A 38 11.15 -1.96 9.55
CA LYS A 38 11.17 -3.37 9.92
C LYS A 38 10.61 -3.51 11.33
N LEU A 39 9.68 -4.45 11.48
CA LEU A 39 9.21 -4.91 12.78
C LEU A 39 9.93 -6.20 13.14
N GLY A 40 10.22 -6.39 14.40
CA GLY A 40 10.93 -7.56 14.89
C GLY A 40 10.47 -8.02 16.26
N LEU A 41 10.55 -9.33 16.47
CA LEU A 41 10.38 -9.99 17.77
C LEU A 41 11.54 -10.95 17.99
N GLU A 42 11.88 -11.15 19.26
CA GLU A 42 12.75 -12.24 19.67
C GLU A 42 11.89 -13.50 19.87
N ILE A 43 12.19 -14.54 19.11
CA ILE A 43 11.45 -15.81 19.13
C ILE A 43 12.47 -16.93 19.29
N ASN A 44 12.40 -17.65 20.42
CA ASN A 44 13.35 -18.72 20.77
C ASN A 44 14.82 -18.27 20.71
N GLY A 45 15.11 -17.05 21.16
CA GLY A 45 16.47 -16.47 21.16
C GLY A 45 16.96 -15.98 19.80
N GLU A 46 16.12 -16.01 18.77
CA GLU A 46 16.42 -15.49 17.43
C GLU A 46 15.59 -14.24 17.15
N LYS A 47 16.23 -13.18 16.65
CA LYS A 47 15.55 -11.99 16.18
C LYS A 47 14.96 -12.22 14.80
N ILE A 48 13.64 -12.36 14.72
CA ILE A 48 12.90 -12.47 13.47
C ILE A 48 12.36 -11.10 13.09
N GLN A 49 12.63 -10.65 11.86
CA GLN A 49 12.25 -9.33 11.38
C GLN A 49 11.68 -9.38 9.96
N ARG A 50 10.73 -8.48 9.66
CA ARG A 50 10.18 -8.25 8.30
C ARG A 50 9.85 -6.78 8.10
N ALA A 51 9.86 -6.35 6.84
CA ALA A 51 9.46 -5.01 6.43
C ALA A 51 7.94 -4.88 6.40
N TYR A 52 7.42 -3.76 6.92
CA TYR A 52 6.02 -3.37 6.88
C TYR A 52 5.91 -1.88 6.60
N SER A 53 5.11 -1.52 5.61
CA SER A 53 4.92 -0.11 5.25
C SER A 53 4.08 0.61 6.29
N TYR A 54 4.40 1.88 6.51
CA TYR A 54 3.57 2.75 7.33
C TYR A 54 2.24 3.01 6.64
N VAL A 55 1.15 2.91 7.39
CA VAL A 55 -0.21 3.26 6.96
C VAL A 55 -0.55 4.69 7.32
N ASN A 56 -0.07 5.15 8.49
CA ASN A 56 -0.30 6.49 9.00
C ASN A 56 0.50 7.55 8.23
N ALA A 57 0.00 8.78 8.26
CA ALA A 57 0.78 9.93 7.80
C ALA A 57 1.98 10.19 8.72
N PRO A 58 3.11 10.70 8.20
CA PRO A 58 4.32 11.00 8.99
C PRO A 58 4.08 11.92 10.19
N ARG A 59 3.07 12.78 10.14
CA ARG A 59 2.71 13.70 11.22
C ARG A 59 2.03 13.07 12.43
N ASN A 60 1.61 11.80 12.33
CA ASN A 60 0.90 11.12 13.41
C ASN A 60 1.88 10.62 14.46
N ASP A 61 1.52 10.74 15.74
CA ASP A 61 2.37 10.32 16.86
C ASP A 61 2.48 8.79 16.98
N ASN A 62 1.44 8.08 16.59
CA ASN A 62 1.43 6.62 16.57
C ASN A 62 1.65 6.08 15.17
N LEU A 63 2.43 5.01 15.10
CA LEU A 63 2.72 4.27 13.89
C LEU A 63 1.62 3.24 13.65
N GLU A 64 1.18 3.09 12.42
CA GLU A 64 0.18 2.11 12.04
C GLU A 64 0.74 1.19 10.95
N PHE A 65 0.54 -0.11 11.14
CA PHE A 65 0.93 -1.15 10.19
C PHE A 65 -0.27 -2.04 9.90
N TYR A 66 -0.46 -2.37 8.63
CA TYR A 66 -1.53 -3.25 8.16
C TYR A 66 -0.93 -4.58 7.72
N LEU A 67 -1.34 -5.66 8.39
CA LEU A 67 -0.71 -6.96 8.30
C LEU A 67 -1.71 -8.06 7.94
N VAL A 68 -1.17 -9.09 7.33
CA VAL A 68 -1.86 -10.37 7.16
C VAL A 68 -1.07 -11.47 7.87
N THR A 69 -1.77 -12.30 8.63
CA THR A 69 -1.18 -13.49 9.25
C THR A 69 -0.91 -14.55 8.18
N VAL A 70 0.34 -14.96 8.07
CA VAL A 70 0.74 -16.11 7.27
C VAL A 70 0.89 -17.26 8.25
N PRO A 71 0.05 -18.30 8.19
CA PRO A 71 0.00 -19.36 9.22
C PRO A 71 1.35 -20.01 9.51
N GLU A 72 2.15 -20.23 8.47
CA GLU A 72 3.49 -20.85 8.57
C GLU A 72 4.61 -19.82 8.69
N GLY A 73 4.26 -18.53 8.76
CA GLY A 73 5.22 -17.44 8.93
C GLY A 73 5.77 -17.38 10.35
N LYS A 74 7.06 -17.14 10.49
CA LYS A 74 7.70 -17.07 11.81
C LYS A 74 7.33 -15.79 12.59
N LEU A 75 6.96 -14.70 11.93
CA LEU A 75 6.76 -13.40 12.58
C LEU A 75 5.29 -12.96 12.63
N SER A 76 4.52 -13.11 11.55
CA SER A 76 3.15 -12.58 11.50
C SER A 76 2.19 -13.22 12.51
N PRO A 77 2.24 -14.53 12.82
CA PRO A 77 1.40 -15.09 13.89
C PRO A 77 1.73 -14.52 15.28
N PRO A 78 3.00 -14.43 15.75
CA PRO A 78 3.31 -13.74 17.00
C PRO A 78 2.92 -12.27 17.03
N LEU A 79 3.05 -11.52 15.92
CA LEU A 79 2.59 -10.13 15.83
C LEU A 79 1.07 -10.04 15.97
N HIS A 80 0.33 -10.98 15.36
CA HIS A 80 -1.12 -11.07 15.48
C HIS A 80 -1.60 -11.33 16.92
N ALA A 81 -0.79 -12.01 17.72
CA ALA A 81 -1.09 -12.36 19.11
C ALA A 81 -0.74 -11.25 20.12
N LEU A 82 -0.10 -10.17 19.69
CA LEU A 82 0.22 -9.05 20.57
C LEU A 82 -1.04 -8.37 21.09
N ALA A 83 -0.93 -7.79 22.28
CA ALA A 83 -1.98 -7.05 22.94
C ALA A 83 -1.47 -5.64 23.33
N PRO A 84 -2.36 -4.67 23.61
CA PRO A 84 -1.96 -3.37 24.15
C PRO A 84 -1.08 -3.52 25.39
N GLY A 85 0.04 -2.81 25.40
CA GLY A 85 1.07 -2.90 26.44
C GLY A 85 2.23 -3.83 26.12
N ASP A 86 2.09 -4.72 25.14
CA ASP A 86 3.20 -5.54 24.67
C ASP A 86 4.23 -4.70 23.91
N SER A 87 5.45 -5.22 23.81
CA SER A 87 6.57 -4.57 23.13
C SER A 87 6.99 -5.33 21.90
N LEU A 88 7.48 -4.59 20.91
CA LEU A 88 8.16 -5.12 19.72
C LEU A 88 9.31 -4.20 19.34
N MET A 89 10.18 -4.68 18.47
CA MET A 89 11.29 -3.88 17.94
C MET A 89 10.87 -3.24 16.62
N VAL A 90 11.22 -1.96 16.45
CA VAL A 90 11.00 -1.19 15.23
C VAL A 90 12.33 -0.59 14.77
N THR A 91 12.65 -0.60 13.48
CA THR A 91 13.81 0.15 13.00
C THR A 91 13.59 1.64 13.20
N LYS A 92 14.58 2.32 13.75
CA LYS A 92 14.53 3.75 14.05
C LYS A 92 14.41 4.58 12.78
N GLU A 93 15.21 4.26 11.76
CA GLU A 93 15.15 4.89 10.44
C GLU A 93 14.23 4.11 9.52
N ALA A 94 13.37 4.84 8.80
CA ALA A 94 12.56 4.30 7.73
C ALA A 94 13.40 4.00 6.48
N ALA A 95 12.89 3.14 5.62
CA ALA A 95 13.52 2.78 4.36
C ALA A 95 12.49 2.74 3.21
N GLY A 96 13.00 2.63 1.98
CA GLY A 96 12.17 2.52 0.78
C GLY A 96 12.14 3.79 -0.06
N PHE A 97 11.88 3.57 -1.35
CA PHE A 97 11.83 4.61 -2.38
C PHE A 97 10.45 4.70 -3.05
N PHE A 98 9.45 4.08 -2.43
CA PHE A 98 8.07 4.09 -2.91
C PHE A 98 7.35 5.36 -2.43
N VAL A 99 7.89 6.50 -2.78
CA VAL A 99 7.51 7.83 -2.31
C VAL A 99 7.21 8.77 -3.47
N LEU A 100 6.38 9.80 -3.26
CA LEU A 100 5.99 10.73 -4.32
C LEU A 100 7.15 11.47 -4.96
N ASN A 101 8.21 11.76 -4.20
CA ASN A 101 9.37 12.49 -4.73
C ASN A 101 10.16 11.70 -5.80
N GLU A 102 9.99 10.39 -5.86
CA GLU A 102 10.57 9.54 -6.91
C GLU A 102 9.68 9.44 -8.16
N ILE A 103 8.46 9.98 -8.14
CA ILE A 103 7.53 9.94 -9.27
C ILE A 103 7.85 11.09 -10.23
N PRO A 104 8.11 10.82 -11.52
CA PRO A 104 8.35 11.85 -12.50
C PRO A 104 7.10 12.71 -12.74
N PRO A 105 7.26 13.91 -13.36
CA PRO A 105 6.11 14.72 -13.73
C PRO A 105 5.11 13.94 -14.59
N CYS A 106 3.83 13.97 -14.20
CA CYS A 106 2.72 13.38 -14.93
C CYS A 106 1.43 14.07 -14.50
N GLU A 107 0.38 13.97 -15.31
CA GLU A 107 -0.93 14.55 -14.99
C GLU A 107 -1.73 13.65 -14.05
N ASN A 108 -1.68 12.33 -14.28
CA ASN A 108 -2.52 11.37 -13.61
C ASN A 108 -1.68 10.33 -12.85
N LEU A 109 -2.01 10.13 -11.59
CA LEU A 109 -1.36 9.13 -10.74
C LEU A 109 -2.30 7.95 -10.51
N TRP A 110 -1.85 6.76 -10.87
CA TRP A 110 -2.56 5.51 -10.62
C TRP A 110 -1.86 4.73 -9.50
N MET A 111 -2.59 4.47 -8.42
CA MET A 111 -2.13 3.74 -7.25
C MET A 111 -2.83 2.38 -7.22
N LEU A 112 -2.14 1.30 -7.60
CA LEU A 112 -2.70 -0.04 -7.71
C LEU A 112 -2.16 -0.93 -6.59
N ALA A 113 -3.05 -1.33 -5.66
CA ALA A 113 -2.73 -2.14 -4.50
C ALA A 113 -3.43 -3.49 -4.49
N THR A 114 -2.76 -4.52 -3.98
CA THR A 114 -3.41 -5.76 -3.57
C THR A 114 -3.23 -6.01 -2.08
N GLY A 115 -4.32 -6.40 -1.40
CA GLY A 115 -4.29 -6.79 0.02
C GLY A 115 -3.73 -5.69 0.92
N THR A 116 -2.79 -6.07 1.78
CA THR A 116 -2.19 -5.15 2.76
C THR A 116 -1.25 -4.11 2.16
N ALA A 117 -0.90 -4.24 0.89
CA ALA A 117 -0.12 -3.24 0.16
C ALA A 117 -0.87 -1.92 -0.10
N LEU A 118 -2.09 -1.79 0.38
CA LEU A 118 -2.82 -0.53 0.45
C LEU A 118 -2.14 0.49 1.40
N GLY A 119 -1.43 0.00 2.43
CA GLY A 119 -0.85 0.83 3.50
C GLY A 119 -0.08 2.05 3.02
N PRO A 120 0.97 1.92 2.20
CA PRO A 120 1.77 3.06 1.74
C PRO A 120 0.96 4.11 0.98
N TYR A 121 -0.08 3.72 0.26
CA TYR A 121 -0.96 4.67 -0.42
C TYR A 121 -1.83 5.46 0.54
N LEU A 122 -2.33 4.83 1.60
CA LEU A 122 -3.06 5.53 2.66
C LEU A 122 -2.16 6.56 3.35
N SER A 123 -0.92 6.20 3.66
CA SER A 123 0.06 7.12 4.22
C SER A 123 0.27 8.36 3.33
N ILE A 124 0.45 8.16 2.02
CA ILE A 124 0.62 9.23 1.04
C ILE A 124 -0.64 10.11 0.95
N LEU A 125 -1.82 9.49 0.84
CA LEU A 125 -3.09 10.20 0.70
C LEU A 125 -3.49 10.96 1.97
N GLU A 126 -3.21 10.40 3.14
CA GLU A 126 -3.43 11.09 4.41
C GLU A 126 -2.46 12.26 4.62
N GLN A 127 -1.20 12.13 4.22
CA GLN A 127 -0.22 13.21 4.26
C GLN A 127 -0.62 14.36 3.33
N GLY A 128 -1.02 14.05 2.11
CA GLY A 128 -1.54 14.98 1.13
C GLY A 128 -0.51 15.86 0.44
N GLU A 129 0.67 16.03 1.01
CA GLU A 129 1.74 16.87 0.46
C GLU A 129 2.26 16.32 -0.86
N GLY A 130 2.38 17.18 -1.88
CA GLY A 130 2.85 16.83 -3.21
C GLY A 130 1.77 16.26 -4.15
N LEU A 131 0.54 16.02 -3.64
CA LEU A 131 -0.57 15.51 -4.44
C LEU A 131 -1.28 16.61 -5.26
N GLU A 132 -1.04 17.87 -4.94
CA GLU A 132 -1.58 19.03 -5.67
C GLU A 132 -1.13 19.07 -7.13
N ARG A 133 0.03 18.49 -7.44
CA ARG A 133 0.61 18.47 -8.79
C ARG A 133 -0.11 17.55 -9.78
N PHE A 134 -0.92 16.60 -9.29
CA PHE A 134 -1.68 15.71 -10.15
C PHE A 134 -3.06 16.28 -10.44
N GLN A 135 -3.55 16.07 -11.66
CA GLN A 135 -4.91 16.43 -12.04
C GLN A 135 -5.90 15.40 -11.50
N GLN A 136 -5.59 14.12 -11.66
CA GLN A 136 -6.38 13.00 -11.17
C GLN A 136 -5.51 11.98 -10.45
N ILE A 137 -6.07 11.38 -9.40
CA ILE A 137 -5.48 10.28 -8.65
C ILE A 137 -6.48 9.13 -8.61
N ILE A 138 -6.06 7.95 -9.02
CA ILE A 138 -6.87 6.75 -8.99
C ILE A 138 -6.27 5.79 -7.95
N LEU A 139 -7.05 5.44 -6.94
CA LEU A 139 -6.69 4.42 -5.96
C LEU A 139 -7.48 3.15 -6.25
N VAL A 140 -6.80 2.07 -6.60
CA VAL A 140 -7.39 0.75 -6.80
C VAL A 140 -6.95 -0.17 -5.68
N HIS A 141 -7.91 -0.71 -4.94
CA HIS A 141 -7.64 -1.72 -3.91
C HIS A 141 -8.27 -3.05 -4.32
N ALA A 142 -7.43 -4.03 -4.63
CA ALA A 142 -7.82 -5.35 -5.05
C ALA A 142 -7.65 -6.38 -3.93
N VAL A 143 -8.68 -7.15 -3.66
CA VAL A 143 -8.72 -8.21 -2.65
C VAL A 143 -9.34 -9.48 -3.22
N ARG A 144 -9.18 -10.60 -2.53
CA ARG A 144 -9.81 -11.87 -2.93
C ARG A 144 -11.30 -11.89 -2.62
N PHE A 145 -11.68 -11.47 -1.41
CA PHE A 145 -13.03 -11.45 -0.87
C PHE A 145 -13.34 -10.06 -0.30
N ALA A 146 -14.61 -9.66 -0.33
CA ALA A 146 -15.06 -8.32 0.11
C ALA A 146 -14.71 -8.02 1.58
N GLN A 147 -14.66 -9.04 2.45
CA GLN A 147 -14.24 -8.89 3.84
C GLN A 147 -12.79 -8.36 3.98
N GLY A 148 -11.97 -8.46 2.93
CA GLY A 148 -10.61 -7.90 2.88
C GLY A 148 -10.57 -6.39 2.61
N LEU A 149 -11.69 -5.74 2.34
CA LEU A 149 -11.79 -4.29 2.12
C LEU A 149 -11.84 -3.53 3.47
N SER A 150 -10.84 -3.75 4.32
CA SER A 150 -10.80 -3.26 5.71
C SER A 150 -10.86 -1.73 5.80
N TYR A 151 -10.21 -1.03 4.88
CA TYR A 151 -10.10 0.43 4.88
C TYR A 151 -11.09 1.13 3.94
N LEU A 152 -12.13 0.44 3.46
CA LEU A 152 -13.10 1.06 2.54
C LEU A 152 -13.70 2.36 3.08
N PRO A 153 -14.15 2.45 4.35
CA PRO A 153 -14.66 3.70 4.90
C PRO A 153 -13.64 4.84 4.81
N GLN A 154 -12.38 4.60 5.18
CA GLN A 154 -11.32 5.61 5.13
C GLN A 154 -10.99 6.02 3.70
N MET A 155 -10.96 5.08 2.76
CA MET A 155 -10.76 5.40 1.33
C MET A 155 -11.87 6.31 0.79
N LEU A 156 -13.12 6.08 1.19
CA LEU A 156 -14.26 6.92 0.78
C LEU A 156 -14.23 8.30 1.45
N GLU A 157 -13.79 8.41 2.70
CA GLU A 157 -13.54 9.70 3.35
C GLU A 157 -12.44 10.50 2.64
N LEU A 158 -11.35 9.84 2.27
CA LEU A 158 -10.28 10.45 1.47
C LEU A 158 -10.81 10.92 0.11
N GLN A 159 -11.60 10.10 -0.58
CA GLN A 159 -12.23 10.49 -1.84
C GLN A 159 -13.07 11.77 -1.71
N GLN A 160 -13.87 11.88 -0.64
CA GLN A 160 -14.63 13.09 -0.35
C GLN A 160 -13.73 14.30 -0.05
N ARG A 161 -12.68 14.10 0.76
CA ARG A 161 -11.70 15.15 1.12
C ARG A 161 -11.01 15.73 -0.12
N TYR A 162 -10.69 14.90 -1.09
CA TYR A 162 -10.04 15.30 -2.35
C TYR A 162 -11.00 15.86 -3.40
N ASN A 163 -12.28 15.94 -3.13
CA ASN A 163 -13.30 16.67 -3.91
C ASN A 163 -13.21 16.43 -5.43
N GLY A 164 -13.30 15.17 -5.85
CA GLY A 164 -13.30 14.74 -7.25
C GLY A 164 -11.91 14.51 -7.87
N LYS A 165 -10.82 14.91 -7.19
CA LYS A 165 -9.45 14.63 -7.63
C LYS A 165 -9.07 13.17 -7.41
N LEU A 166 -9.48 12.58 -6.28
CA LEU A 166 -9.26 11.17 -5.96
C LEU A 166 -10.50 10.36 -6.33
N ARG A 167 -10.30 9.29 -7.09
CA ARG A 167 -11.32 8.27 -7.36
C ARG A 167 -10.86 6.94 -6.81
N VAL A 168 -11.72 6.28 -6.05
CA VAL A 168 -11.45 4.98 -5.44
C VAL A 168 -12.22 3.91 -6.20
N GLN A 169 -11.54 2.86 -6.62
CA GLN A 169 -12.15 1.68 -7.21
C GLN A 169 -11.68 0.42 -6.48
N THR A 170 -12.62 -0.31 -5.92
CA THR A 170 -12.36 -1.62 -5.32
C THR A 170 -12.50 -2.74 -6.35
N VAL A 171 -11.72 -3.80 -6.17
CA VAL A 171 -11.73 -4.99 -7.00
C VAL A 171 -11.80 -6.21 -6.09
N VAL A 172 -12.73 -7.10 -6.36
CA VAL A 172 -12.90 -8.37 -5.63
C VAL A 172 -12.79 -9.52 -6.62
N SER A 173 -11.80 -10.41 -6.44
CA SER A 173 -11.46 -11.38 -7.48
C SER A 173 -12.16 -12.73 -7.37
N ARG A 174 -12.75 -13.08 -6.23
CA ARG A 174 -13.33 -14.41 -5.99
C ARG A 174 -14.82 -14.42 -5.67
N GLU A 175 -15.45 -13.27 -5.66
CA GLU A 175 -16.90 -13.11 -5.49
C GLU A 175 -17.36 -11.81 -6.11
N GLN A 176 -18.67 -11.65 -6.26
CA GLN A 176 -19.25 -10.36 -6.62
C GLN A 176 -19.50 -9.55 -5.34
N ALA A 177 -19.17 -8.26 -5.39
CA ALA A 177 -19.41 -7.34 -4.29
C ALA A 177 -19.94 -5.99 -4.82
N PRO A 178 -20.97 -5.40 -4.17
CA PRO A 178 -21.53 -4.13 -4.59
C PRO A 178 -20.46 -3.03 -4.69
N GLY A 179 -20.46 -2.28 -5.80
CA GLY A 179 -19.52 -1.19 -6.04
C GLY A 179 -18.08 -1.61 -6.40
N SER A 180 -17.82 -2.91 -6.44
CA SER A 180 -16.52 -3.46 -6.81
C SER A 180 -16.53 -4.08 -8.20
N LEU A 181 -15.43 -3.95 -8.93
CA LEU A 181 -15.19 -4.75 -10.13
C LEU A 181 -14.84 -6.19 -9.73
N THR A 182 -15.23 -7.15 -10.55
CA THR A 182 -14.90 -8.57 -10.33
C THR A 182 -13.82 -8.99 -11.31
N GLY A 183 -12.67 -9.46 -10.79
CA GLY A 183 -11.55 -9.91 -11.62
C GLY A 183 -10.19 -9.62 -11.03
N ARG A 184 -9.18 -9.63 -11.89
CA ARG A 184 -7.79 -9.31 -11.54
C ARG A 184 -7.38 -8.01 -12.22
N VAL A 185 -6.61 -7.18 -11.53
CA VAL A 185 -6.19 -5.86 -12.00
C VAL A 185 -5.64 -5.86 -13.44
N PRO A 186 -4.67 -6.71 -13.83
CA PRO A 186 -4.16 -6.67 -15.20
C PRO A 186 -5.23 -6.99 -16.26
N ALA A 187 -6.16 -7.92 -15.98
CA ALA A 187 -7.24 -8.25 -16.91
C ALA A 187 -8.25 -7.09 -17.04
N LEU A 188 -8.60 -6.43 -15.92
CA LEU A 188 -9.53 -5.30 -15.92
C LEU A 188 -8.95 -4.03 -16.58
N ILE A 189 -7.62 -3.90 -16.65
CA ILE A 189 -6.98 -2.87 -17.44
C ILE A 189 -6.97 -3.28 -18.92
N ALA A 190 -6.66 -4.54 -19.23
CA ALA A 190 -6.56 -5.04 -20.59
C ALA A 190 -7.90 -4.97 -21.35
N ASP A 191 -9.01 -5.24 -20.68
CA ASP A 191 -10.37 -5.19 -21.25
C ASP A 191 -11.04 -3.80 -21.16
N GLY A 192 -10.37 -2.82 -20.52
CA GLY A 192 -10.88 -1.46 -20.36
C GLY A 192 -11.89 -1.25 -19.23
N SER A 193 -12.24 -2.30 -18.49
CA SER A 193 -13.26 -2.23 -17.42
C SER A 193 -12.85 -1.28 -16.30
N LEU A 194 -11.57 -1.29 -15.92
CA LEU A 194 -11.07 -0.41 -14.87
C LEU A 194 -11.09 1.06 -15.30
N GLU A 195 -10.66 1.36 -16.51
CA GLU A 195 -10.67 2.72 -17.06
C GLU A 195 -12.10 3.25 -17.18
N ALA A 196 -13.04 2.41 -17.64
CA ALA A 196 -14.45 2.76 -17.72
C ALA A 196 -15.05 3.04 -16.33
N ALA A 197 -14.71 2.25 -15.32
CA ALA A 197 -15.23 2.42 -13.96
C ALA A 197 -14.78 3.73 -13.31
N VAL A 198 -13.55 4.20 -13.62
CA VAL A 198 -13.00 5.44 -13.06
C VAL A 198 -13.07 6.62 -14.02
N ASP A 199 -13.64 6.44 -15.21
CA ASP A 199 -13.76 7.45 -16.27
C ASP A 199 -12.43 8.18 -16.52
N LEU A 200 -11.36 7.42 -16.68
CA LEU A 200 -10.02 7.94 -16.95
C LEU A 200 -9.21 6.92 -17.75
N ARG A 201 -8.56 7.39 -18.81
CA ARG A 201 -7.66 6.55 -19.60
C ARG A 201 -6.29 6.41 -18.94
N LEU A 202 -5.76 5.21 -18.97
CA LEU A 202 -4.41 4.89 -18.53
C LEU A 202 -3.48 4.82 -19.75
N ASP A 203 -2.67 5.81 -19.96
CA ASP A 203 -1.74 5.90 -21.10
C ASP A 203 -0.33 6.34 -20.67
N ALA A 204 0.65 6.14 -21.54
CA ALA A 204 2.03 6.48 -21.29
C ALA A 204 2.33 7.98 -21.39
N GLU A 205 1.44 8.77 -21.99
CA GLU A 205 1.64 10.20 -22.21
C GLU A 205 1.39 11.00 -20.93
N ASN A 206 0.31 10.66 -20.21
CA ASN A 206 -0.17 11.46 -19.10
C ASN A 206 -0.12 10.75 -17.74
N SER A 207 0.12 9.44 -17.71
CA SER A 207 -0.04 8.64 -16.49
C SER A 207 1.27 8.09 -15.94
N HIS A 208 1.35 8.05 -14.61
CA HIS A 208 2.31 7.23 -13.88
C HIS A 208 1.58 6.22 -13.00
N VAL A 209 2.07 4.99 -12.98
CA VAL A 209 1.48 3.88 -12.24
C VAL A 209 2.39 3.44 -11.11
N MET A 210 1.89 3.53 -9.89
CA MET A 210 2.49 2.92 -8.71
C MET A 210 1.84 1.55 -8.49
N LEU A 211 2.66 0.51 -8.40
CA LEU A 211 2.23 -0.89 -8.23
C LEU A 211 2.77 -1.45 -6.92
N CYS A 212 1.90 -1.88 -6.03
CA CYS A 212 2.30 -2.47 -4.76
C CYS A 212 1.48 -3.71 -4.41
N GLY A 213 2.13 -4.77 -3.97
CA GLY A 213 1.47 -5.96 -3.45
C GLY A 213 2.00 -7.28 -4.00
N ASN A 214 1.07 -8.14 -4.36
CA ASN A 214 1.39 -9.49 -4.85
C ASN A 214 2.37 -9.44 -6.02
N PRO A 215 3.53 -10.12 -5.94
CA PRO A 215 4.56 -10.08 -6.97
C PRO A 215 4.07 -10.50 -8.37
N GLN A 216 3.13 -11.44 -8.44
CA GLN A 216 2.58 -11.86 -9.72
C GLN A 216 1.69 -10.77 -10.33
N MET A 217 0.84 -10.13 -9.52
CA MET A 217 0.04 -8.99 -9.99
C MET A 217 0.94 -7.86 -10.51
N VAL A 218 2.00 -7.54 -9.78
CA VAL A 218 2.95 -6.48 -10.18
C VAL A 218 3.62 -6.83 -11.52
N ARG A 219 4.14 -8.06 -11.65
CA ARG A 219 4.79 -8.53 -12.91
C ARG A 219 3.82 -8.52 -14.09
N ASP A 220 2.62 -9.11 -13.90
CA ASP A 220 1.63 -9.23 -14.97
C ASP A 220 1.14 -7.87 -15.44
N THR A 221 0.90 -6.93 -14.49
CA THR A 221 0.49 -5.57 -14.83
C THR A 221 1.60 -4.81 -15.55
N GLN A 222 2.85 -4.91 -15.10
CA GLN A 222 4.00 -4.29 -15.76
C GLN A 222 4.18 -4.81 -17.19
N GLN A 223 4.08 -6.13 -17.39
CA GLN A 223 4.23 -6.73 -18.70
C GLN A 223 3.07 -6.30 -19.62
N MET A 224 1.85 -6.35 -19.15
CA MET A 224 0.68 -5.95 -19.92
C MET A 224 0.76 -4.48 -20.33
N LEU A 225 1.08 -3.55 -19.41
CA LEU A 225 1.23 -2.13 -19.70
C LEU A 225 2.39 -1.84 -20.66
N LYS A 226 3.48 -2.60 -20.57
CA LYS A 226 4.59 -2.51 -21.51
C LYS A 226 4.14 -2.89 -22.92
N ASP A 227 3.47 -4.02 -23.05
CA ASP A 227 3.13 -4.59 -24.36
C ASP A 227 1.96 -3.83 -25.03
N SER A 228 0.95 -3.42 -24.25
CA SER A 228 -0.26 -2.79 -24.77
C SER A 228 -0.23 -1.26 -24.79
N ARG A 229 0.57 -0.63 -23.95
CA ARG A 229 0.59 0.83 -23.76
C ARG A 229 1.96 1.47 -23.94
N GLY A 230 3.02 0.69 -24.21
CA GLY A 230 4.40 1.18 -24.35
C GLY A 230 5.00 1.76 -23.06
N MET A 231 4.41 1.45 -21.90
CA MET A 231 4.88 1.95 -20.62
C MET A 231 6.15 1.24 -20.17
N ARG A 232 7.05 1.95 -19.50
CA ARG A 232 8.34 1.45 -19.03
C ARG A 232 8.48 1.58 -17.53
N LYS A 233 9.26 0.69 -16.92
CA LYS A 233 9.69 0.85 -15.51
C LYS A 233 10.46 2.16 -15.35
N HIS A 234 10.15 2.86 -14.26
CA HIS A 234 10.88 4.03 -13.83
C HIS A 234 12.11 3.65 -13.02
N PHE A 235 13.23 4.27 -13.32
CA PHE A 235 14.47 4.18 -12.55
C PHE A 235 15.02 5.59 -12.35
N LYS A 236 15.72 5.82 -11.24
CA LYS A 236 16.31 7.12 -10.89
C LYS A 236 17.11 7.78 -12.02
N ARG A 237 17.80 6.95 -12.84
CA ARG A 237 18.60 7.42 -13.98
C ARG A 237 17.89 7.34 -15.33
N LYS A 238 16.71 6.77 -15.38
CA LYS A 238 15.95 6.56 -16.62
C LYS A 238 14.45 6.68 -16.31
N SER A 239 13.90 7.84 -16.61
CA SER A 239 12.48 8.09 -16.40
C SER A 239 11.59 7.09 -17.14
N GLY A 240 10.54 6.65 -16.47
CA GLY A 240 9.54 5.72 -16.98
C GLY A 240 8.18 6.02 -16.37
N HIS A 241 7.25 5.12 -16.56
CA HIS A 241 5.82 5.31 -16.26
C HIS A 241 5.33 4.43 -15.10
N MET A 242 6.19 3.52 -14.60
CA MET A 242 5.80 2.55 -13.58
C MET A 242 6.83 2.47 -12.47
N THR A 243 6.38 2.66 -11.23
CA THR A 243 7.15 2.41 -10.01
C THR A 243 6.51 1.25 -9.27
N SER A 244 7.29 0.36 -8.68
CA SER A 244 6.74 -0.80 -8.00
C SER A 244 7.48 -1.16 -6.72
N GLU A 245 6.71 -1.69 -5.76
CA GLU A 245 7.20 -2.35 -4.56
C GLU A 245 6.54 -3.72 -4.43
N HIS A 246 7.32 -4.74 -4.15
CA HIS A 246 6.82 -6.10 -3.98
C HIS A 246 6.63 -6.40 -2.50
N TYR A 247 5.47 -6.92 -2.14
CA TYR A 247 5.21 -7.49 -0.83
C TYR A 247 5.43 -9.01 -0.92
N TRP A 248 6.29 -9.56 0.00
CA TRP A 248 6.76 -10.94 0.04
C TRP A 248 7.43 -11.51 -1.24
#